data_693a8e1055306625064ad22c8f0be3eb
#
_entry.id   693a8e1055306625064ad22c8f0be3eb
#
_cell.length_a   1.000
_cell.length_b   1.000
_cell.length_c   1.000
_cell.angle_alpha   90.00
_cell.angle_beta   90.00
_cell.angle_gamma   90.00
#
_symmetry.space_group_name_H-M   'P 1'
#
loop_
_entity.id
_entity.type
_entity.pdbx_description
1 polymer ?
#
loop_
_entity_poly.entity_id
_entity_poly.type
_entity_poly.pdbx_seq_one_letter_code
_entity_poly.pdbx_strand_id
1 'polypeptide(L)'
;YTGKDVIVGIIDGGFQYNHINFYDTEGKNLRIKRIWNQNQSGTPPTGYYYGTEYTNAEEIITAKQDYAASHATHVTGIAAGAYKGNEYYGIAPDADLVFVSYNVSDNSSSNTSITDGIKYIYDYAESVGKPCVINMSLGYHIGPHDGTSTFDRICDELQGEGRLLVGASGNEAEYNIHATKTLKKGDTNMKSLVEFVPNWYLYGSMTSTVDIWGDAEKQLSARVFVYDILNKKEVYSSESFSTTASASKKISNPTGADGNIYISTATNPYNKKGNITIDLNLS
;
A
#
# COMPACT_ATOMS: atom_id res chain seq x y z
N TYR A 1 13.31 -27.49 -1.70
CA TYR A 1 12.48 -26.86 -0.64
C TYR A 1 11.11 -26.58 -1.23
N THR A 2 10.02 -27.03 -0.57
CA THR A 2 8.64 -26.94 -1.08
C THR A 2 7.72 -26.12 -0.18
N GLY A 3 8.27 -25.49 0.86
CA GLY A 3 7.49 -24.74 1.85
C GLY A 3 6.78 -25.61 2.89
N LYS A 4 7.09 -26.91 2.96
CA LYS A 4 6.51 -27.79 3.97
C LYS A 4 6.80 -27.27 5.39
N ASP A 5 5.80 -27.29 6.25
CA ASP A 5 5.83 -26.79 7.64
C ASP A 5 6.11 -25.26 7.76
N VAL A 6 5.88 -24.50 6.68
CA VAL A 6 5.95 -23.04 6.65
C VAL A 6 4.56 -22.48 6.32
N ILE A 7 4.24 -21.32 6.86
CA ILE A 7 3.07 -20.56 6.47
C ILE A 7 3.47 -19.52 5.40
N VAL A 8 2.75 -19.53 4.29
CA VAL A 8 2.76 -18.43 3.34
C VAL A 8 1.51 -17.59 3.57
N GLY A 9 1.73 -16.41 4.14
CA GLY A 9 0.70 -15.39 4.30
C GLY A 9 0.61 -14.52 3.05
N ILE A 10 -0.59 -14.16 2.64
CA ILE A 10 -0.81 -13.20 1.54
C ILE A 10 -1.76 -12.11 2.03
N ILE A 11 -1.33 -10.85 1.87
CA ILE A 11 -2.18 -9.67 2.10
C ILE A 11 -2.41 -9.02 0.74
N ASP A 12 -3.67 -8.99 0.29
CA ASP A 12 -4.03 -8.47 -1.04
C ASP A 12 -5.52 -8.07 -1.08
N GLY A 13 -6.03 -7.61 -2.22
CA GLY A 13 -7.38 -7.08 -2.37
C GLY A 13 -8.52 -8.10 -2.28
N GLY A 14 -8.26 -9.38 -2.58
CA GLY A 14 -9.28 -10.44 -2.50
C GLY A 14 -8.93 -11.69 -3.27
N PHE A 15 -9.49 -12.84 -2.86
CA PHE A 15 -9.12 -14.19 -3.29
C PHE A 15 -10.30 -15.03 -3.76
N GLN A 16 -10.05 -15.95 -4.67
CA GLN A 16 -10.94 -17.07 -4.95
C GLN A 16 -10.54 -18.26 -4.07
N TYR A 17 -11.18 -18.43 -2.94
CA TYR A 17 -10.80 -19.37 -1.89
C TYR A 17 -10.86 -20.85 -2.32
N ASN A 18 -11.77 -21.20 -3.19
CA ASN A 18 -11.96 -22.56 -3.71
C ASN A 18 -11.16 -22.84 -4.99
N HIS A 19 -10.16 -21.99 -5.33
CA HIS A 19 -9.31 -22.23 -6.48
C HIS A 19 -8.48 -23.51 -6.28
N ILE A 20 -8.41 -24.37 -7.31
CA ILE A 20 -7.78 -25.71 -7.23
C ILE A 20 -6.31 -25.66 -6.80
N ASN A 21 -5.57 -24.60 -7.12
CA ASN A 21 -4.17 -24.41 -6.72
C ASN A 21 -3.98 -24.18 -5.22
N PHE A 22 -5.03 -23.96 -4.46
CA PHE A 22 -4.98 -23.79 -3.01
C PHE A 22 -5.27 -25.10 -2.25
N TYR A 23 -5.53 -26.17 -2.97
CA TYR A 23 -5.55 -27.52 -2.44
C TYR A 23 -4.15 -28.15 -2.49
N ASP A 24 -4.03 -29.35 -1.98
CA ASP A 24 -2.78 -30.13 -2.08
C ASP A 24 -2.45 -30.51 -3.54
N THR A 25 -1.34 -31.15 -3.75
CA THR A 25 -0.86 -31.52 -5.09
C THR A 25 -1.80 -32.44 -5.85
N GLU A 26 -2.72 -33.11 -5.16
CA GLU A 26 -3.74 -33.98 -5.75
C GLU A 26 -5.10 -33.28 -5.90
N GLY A 27 -5.25 -32.06 -5.45
CA GLY A 27 -6.49 -31.28 -5.49
C GLY A 27 -7.56 -31.75 -4.48
N LYS A 28 -7.15 -32.43 -3.40
CA LYS A 28 -8.08 -33.04 -2.45
C LYS A 28 -8.26 -32.25 -1.15
N ASN A 29 -7.15 -31.78 -0.55
CA ASN A 29 -7.16 -31.15 0.77
C ASN A 29 -6.84 -29.68 0.66
N LEU A 30 -7.71 -28.82 1.18
CA LEU A 30 -7.53 -27.38 1.19
C LEU A 30 -6.34 -27.02 2.11
N ARG A 31 -5.39 -26.21 1.60
CA ARG A 31 -4.22 -25.75 2.36
C ARG A 31 -4.45 -24.40 3.04
N ILE A 32 -5.53 -23.70 2.74
CA ILE A 32 -5.89 -22.46 3.43
C ILE A 32 -6.33 -22.82 4.86
N LYS A 33 -5.66 -22.23 5.85
CA LYS A 33 -5.94 -22.49 7.28
C LYS A 33 -6.78 -21.40 7.91
N ARG A 34 -6.61 -20.14 7.47
CA ARG A 34 -7.33 -18.98 7.97
C ARG A 34 -7.52 -17.97 6.83
N ILE A 35 -8.63 -17.25 6.90
CA ILE A 35 -8.88 -16.07 6.09
C ILE A 35 -9.45 -14.98 6.97
N TRP A 36 -8.94 -13.78 6.83
CA TRP A 36 -9.58 -12.57 7.35
C TRP A 36 -9.98 -11.66 6.19
N ASN A 37 -11.26 -11.60 5.89
CA ASN A 37 -11.81 -10.65 4.92
C ASN A 37 -12.21 -9.36 5.65
N GLN A 38 -11.38 -8.33 5.55
CA GLN A 38 -11.60 -7.03 6.19
C GLN A 38 -12.71 -6.20 5.50
N ASN A 39 -13.10 -6.57 4.28
CA ASN A 39 -14.13 -5.87 3.50
C ASN A 39 -15.56 -6.37 3.80
N GLN A 40 -15.71 -7.46 4.50
CA GLN A 40 -16.99 -8.10 4.78
C GLN A 40 -17.38 -7.95 6.24
N SER A 41 -18.59 -7.44 6.50
CA SER A 41 -19.14 -7.40 7.85
C SER A 41 -19.55 -8.79 8.33
N GLY A 42 -19.09 -9.19 9.52
CA GLY A 42 -19.38 -10.50 10.11
C GLY A 42 -18.67 -10.65 11.46
N THR A 43 -18.19 -11.85 11.76
CA THR A 43 -17.46 -12.13 13.00
C THR A 43 -15.97 -11.88 12.78
N PRO A 44 -15.38 -10.83 13.38
CA PRO A 44 -13.97 -10.54 13.23
C PRO A 44 -13.10 -11.53 14.02
N PRO A 45 -11.78 -11.60 13.72
CA PRO A 45 -10.83 -12.33 14.56
C PRO A 45 -10.80 -11.76 15.99
N THR A 46 -10.43 -12.59 16.95
CA THR A 46 -10.28 -12.17 18.34
C THR A 46 -9.28 -11.02 18.48
N GLY A 47 -9.69 -9.94 19.14
CA GLY A 47 -8.87 -8.73 19.33
C GLY A 47 -9.05 -7.69 18.24
N TYR A 48 -9.84 -7.96 17.20
CA TYR A 48 -10.21 -7.00 16.15
C TYR A 48 -11.72 -6.72 16.18
N TYR A 49 -12.14 -5.63 15.54
CA TYR A 49 -13.52 -5.13 15.61
C TYR A 49 -14.19 -5.00 14.23
N TYR A 50 -13.56 -5.52 13.18
CA TYR A 50 -14.04 -5.41 11.80
C TYR A 50 -13.66 -6.64 10.97
N GLY A 51 -14.37 -6.79 9.84
CA GLY A 51 -14.13 -7.90 8.94
C GLY A 51 -14.83 -9.19 9.35
N THR A 52 -14.56 -10.24 8.61
CA THR A 52 -15.03 -11.60 8.85
C THR A 52 -13.87 -12.58 8.84
N GLU A 53 -13.75 -13.43 9.86
CA GLU A 53 -12.77 -14.50 9.90
C GLU A 53 -13.43 -15.81 9.48
N TYR A 54 -12.72 -16.62 8.67
CA TYR A 54 -13.05 -18.02 8.37
C TYR A 54 -11.92 -18.90 8.92
N THR A 55 -12.29 -19.88 9.73
CA THR A 55 -11.34 -20.64 10.57
C THR A 55 -11.20 -22.10 10.19
N ASN A 56 -12.08 -22.60 9.31
CA ASN A 56 -12.08 -24.00 8.90
C ASN A 56 -12.41 -24.16 7.41
N ALA A 57 -12.11 -25.33 6.86
CA ALA A 57 -12.27 -25.61 5.44
C ALA A 57 -13.72 -25.50 4.94
N GLU A 58 -14.71 -25.87 5.77
CA GLU A 58 -16.13 -25.82 5.38
C GLU A 58 -16.58 -24.36 5.19
N GLU A 59 -16.28 -23.49 6.14
CA GLU A 59 -16.56 -22.05 6.05
C GLU A 59 -15.90 -21.44 4.80
N ILE A 60 -14.60 -21.73 4.59
CA ILE A 60 -13.82 -21.21 3.49
C ILE A 60 -14.38 -21.64 2.13
N ILE A 61 -14.69 -22.94 1.97
CA ILE A 61 -15.27 -23.48 0.72
C ILE A 61 -16.66 -22.90 0.48
N THR A 62 -17.45 -22.70 1.54
CA THR A 62 -18.80 -22.12 1.45
C THR A 62 -18.78 -20.66 1.05
N ALA A 63 -17.80 -19.86 1.55
CA ALA A 63 -17.60 -18.47 1.21
C ALA A 63 -17.17 -18.28 -0.26
N LYS A 64 -16.47 -19.23 -0.85
CA LYS A 64 -16.02 -19.32 -2.25
C LYS A 64 -14.98 -18.27 -2.64
N GLN A 65 -15.30 -16.99 -2.58
CA GLN A 65 -14.42 -15.92 -3.06
C GLN A 65 -14.83 -14.54 -2.55
N ASP A 66 -13.89 -13.61 -2.62
CA ASP A 66 -14.10 -12.18 -2.43
C ASP A 66 -14.64 -11.50 -3.70
N TYR A 67 -15.06 -10.25 -3.58
CA TYR A 67 -15.58 -9.48 -4.72
C TYR A 67 -14.53 -9.26 -5.81
N ALA A 68 -13.27 -8.93 -5.44
CA ALA A 68 -12.16 -8.64 -6.36
C ALA A 68 -11.09 -9.75 -6.28
N ALA A 69 -11.42 -10.96 -6.72
CA ALA A 69 -10.65 -12.17 -6.42
C ALA A 69 -9.45 -12.46 -7.36
N SER A 70 -9.24 -11.72 -8.46
CA SER A 70 -8.32 -12.13 -9.52
C SER A 70 -6.84 -11.94 -9.16
N HIS A 71 -6.44 -10.75 -8.72
CA HIS A 71 -5.03 -10.39 -8.48
C HIS A 71 -4.41 -11.27 -7.39
N ALA A 72 -5.00 -11.30 -6.21
CA ALA A 72 -4.49 -12.08 -5.08
C ALA A 72 -4.44 -13.59 -5.36
N THR A 73 -5.44 -14.11 -6.09
CA THR A 73 -5.45 -15.52 -6.51
C THR A 73 -4.28 -15.85 -7.42
N HIS A 74 -3.99 -14.97 -8.38
CA HIS A 74 -2.84 -15.11 -9.28
C HIS A 74 -1.50 -15.03 -8.52
N VAL A 75 -1.33 -14.02 -7.69
CA VAL A 75 -0.14 -13.83 -6.82
C VAL A 75 0.10 -15.07 -5.95
N THR A 76 -0.95 -15.57 -5.30
CA THR A 76 -0.86 -16.78 -4.46
C THR A 76 -0.53 -18.02 -5.29
N GLY A 77 -1.06 -18.13 -6.48
CA GLY A 77 -0.74 -19.22 -7.40
C GLY A 77 0.75 -19.29 -7.74
N ILE A 78 1.38 -18.13 -7.99
CA ILE A 78 2.83 -18.04 -8.25
C ILE A 78 3.63 -18.38 -6.99
N ALA A 79 3.24 -17.83 -5.83
CA ALA A 79 3.97 -18.05 -4.59
C ALA A 79 3.86 -19.50 -4.09
N ALA A 80 2.66 -20.06 -4.11
CA ALA A 80 2.39 -21.31 -3.39
C ALA A 80 1.29 -22.18 -4.03
N GLY A 81 1.00 -22.06 -5.32
CA GLY A 81 0.09 -22.98 -6.01
C GLY A 81 0.61 -24.41 -5.96
N ALA A 82 -0.28 -25.42 -5.78
CA ALA A 82 0.18 -26.78 -5.56
C ALA A 82 -0.35 -27.81 -6.55
N TYR A 83 -1.47 -27.56 -7.22
CA TYR A 83 -2.11 -28.56 -8.05
C TYR A 83 -1.26 -28.98 -9.25
N LYS A 84 -0.88 -30.26 -9.28
CA LYS A 84 -0.04 -30.85 -10.34
C LYS A 84 -0.84 -31.36 -11.56
N GLY A 85 -2.14 -31.18 -11.58
CA GLY A 85 -2.97 -31.52 -12.74
C GLY A 85 -2.82 -30.55 -13.91
N ASN A 86 -2.07 -29.45 -13.72
CA ASN A 86 -1.66 -28.52 -14.78
C ASN A 86 -0.14 -28.32 -14.73
N GLU A 87 0.43 -27.66 -15.75
CA GLU A 87 1.89 -27.43 -15.86
C GLU A 87 2.39 -26.32 -14.93
N TYR A 88 1.48 -25.52 -14.37
CA TYR A 88 1.82 -24.30 -13.63
C TYR A 88 1.48 -24.45 -12.15
N TYR A 89 2.52 -24.53 -11.33
CA TYR A 89 2.41 -24.54 -9.87
C TYR A 89 3.43 -23.57 -9.26
N GLY A 90 3.22 -23.20 -7.99
CA GLY A 90 4.02 -22.19 -7.29
C GLY A 90 5.33 -22.72 -6.74
N ILE A 91 6.09 -21.82 -6.14
CA ILE A 91 7.42 -22.10 -5.56
C ILE A 91 7.31 -22.91 -4.26
N ALA A 92 6.26 -22.68 -3.44
CA ALA A 92 6.04 -23.33 -2.15
C ALA A 92 4.76 -24.20 -2.12
N PRO A 93 4.69 -25.28 -2.94
CA PRO A 93 3.45 -26.06 -3.11
C PRO A 93 3.00 -26.83 -1.85
N ASP A 94 3.87 -27.04 -0.85
CA ASP A 94 3.54 -27.76 0.38
C ASP A 94 3.32 -26.81 1.57
N ALA A 95 3.34 -25.48 1.37
CA ALA A 95 3.10 -24.51 2.43
C ALA A 95 1.63 -24.47 2.86
N ASP A 96 1.38 -24.21 4.14
CA ASP A 96 0.06 -23.80 4.62
C ASP A 96 -0.21 -22.34 4.22
N LEU A 97 -1.46 -22.00 3.92
CA LEU A 97 -1.85 -20.68 3.45
C LEU A 97 -2.70 -19.94 4.48
N VAL A 98 -2.42 -18.65 4.64
CA VAL A 98 -3.24 -17.72 5.44
C VAL A 98 -3.46 -16.44 4.65
N PHE A 99 -4.72 -16.02 4.49
CA PHE A 99 -5.08 -14.90 3.65
C PHE A 99 -5.67 -13.74 4.44
N VAL A 100 -5.33 -12.52 4.04
CA VAL A 100 -5.99 -11.31 4.48
C VAL A 100 -6.41 -10.51 3.24
N SER A 101 -7.73 -10.35 3.06
CA SER A 101 -8.29 -9.43 2.08
C SER A 101 -8.41 -8.06 2.74
N TYR A 102 -7.37 -7.19 2.54
CA TYR A 102 -7.35 -5.87 3.18
C TYR A 102 -8.37 -4.93 2.55
N ASN A 103 -8.77 -3.90 3.32
CA ASN A 103 -9.73 -2.91 2.84
C ASN A 103 -9.08 -1.93 1.85
N VAL A 104 -9.24 -2.22 0.56
CA VAL A 104 -8.72 -1.37 -0.55
C VAL A 104 -9.42 -0.01 -0.67
N SER A 105 -10.58 0.16 -0.03
CA SER A 105 -11.33 1.43 -0.02
C SER A 105 -10.92 2.34 1.15
N ASP A 106 -10.08 1.85 2.05
CA ASP A 106 -9.55 2.65 3.13
C ASP A 106 -8.45 3.58 2.61
N ASN A 107 -8.88 4.76 2.14
CA ASN A 107 -7.99 5.85 1.73
C ASN A 107 -7.35 6.57 2.95
N SER A 108 -7.52 6.03 4.16
CA SER A 108 -6.84 6.56 5.33
C SER A 108 -5.33 6.37 5.18
N SER A 109 -4.57 7.41 5.45
CA SER A 109 -3.10 7.39 5.43
C SER A 109 -2.47 6.45 6.47
N SER A 110 -3.28 5.64 7.17
CA SER A 110 -2.83 4.89 8.33
C SER A 110 -2.27 3.51 8.03
N ASN A 111 -2.55 2.93 6.87
CA ASN A 111 -2.18 1.54 6.53
C ASN A 111 -2.50 0.52 7.66
N THR A 112 -3.43 0.88 8.56
CA THR A 112 -3.74 0.08 9.75
C THR A 112 -4.30 -1.27 9.36
N SER A 113 -5.13 -1.34 8.33
CA SER A 113 -5.69 -2.58 7.83
C SER A 113 -4.60 -3.58 7.39
N ILE A 114 -3.50 -3.07 6.80
CA ILE A 114 -2.38 -3.90 6.37
C ILE A 114 -1.56 -4.36 7.58
N THR A 115 -1.20 -3.45 8.50
CA THR A 115 -0.43 -3.80 9.70
C THR A 115 -1.19 -4.74 10.64
N ASP A 116 -2.50 -4.59 10.76
CA ASP A 116 -3.37 -5.54 11.46
C ASP A 116 -3.35 -6.91 10.77
N GLY A 117 -3.37 -6.93 9.44
CA GLY A 117 -3.25 -8.15 8.66
C GLY A 117 -1.92 -8.86 8.85
N ILE A 118 -0.80 -8.13 8.90
CA ILE A 118 0.52 -8.67 9.18
C ILE A 118 0.53 -9.32 10.57
N LYS A 119 0.08 -8.57 11.57
CA LYS A 119 0.02 -9.09 12.95
C LYS A 119 -0.86 -10.33 13.05
N TYR A 120 -2.06 -10.31 12.47
CA TYR A 120 -2.99 -11.45 12.46
C TYR A 120 -2.33 -12.73 11.90
N ILE A 121 -1.64 -12.63 10.77
CA ILE A 121 -0.98 -13.78 10.15
C ILE A 121 0.15 -14.30 11.05
N TYR A 122 0.98 -13.42 11.62
CA TYR A 122 2.05 -13.83 12.51
C TYR A 122 1.54 -14.42 13.82
N ASP A 123 0.49 -13.86 14.43
CA ASP A 123 -0.13 -14.41 15.64
C ASP A 123 -0.66 -15.83 15.38
N TYR A 124 -1.26 -16.07 14.21
CA TYR A 124 -1.67 -17.42 13.83
C TYR A 124 -0.46 -18.36 13.66
N ALA A 125 0.58 -17.93 12.96
CA ALA A 125 1.79 -18.71 12.75
C ALA A 125 2.45 -19.12 14.08
N GLU A 126 2.55 -18.17 15.01
CA GLU A 126 3.05 -18.40 16.36
C GLU A 126 2.18 -19.40 17.13
N SER A 127 0.87 -19.29 17.04
CA SER A 127 -0.08 -20.19 17.72
C SER A 127 0.05 -21.64 17.30
N VAL A 128 0.55 -21.90 16.09
CA VAL A 128 0.77 -23.25 15.54
C VAL A 128 2.26 -23.64 15.49
N GLY A 129 3.16 -22.79 15.98
CA GLY A 129 4.60 -23.06 16.09
C GLY A 129 5.31 -23.18 14.73
N LYS A 130 4.87 -22.43 13.70
CA LYS A 130 5.43 -22.48 12.35
C LYS A 130 6.08 -21.15 11.94
N PRO A 131 7.20 -21.18 11.23
CA PRO A 131 7.72 -19.99 10.57
C PRO A 131 6.76 -19.48 9.50
N CYS A 132 6.80 -18.18 9.23
CA CYS A 132 5.90 -17.52 8.33
C CYS A 132 6.61 -16.53 7.41
N VAL A 133 6.22 -16.53 6.13
CA VAL A 133 6.59 -15.51 5.15
C VAL A 133 5.32 -14.85 4.64
N ILE A 134 5.22 -13.53 4.74
CA ILE A 134 4.07 -12.78 4.24
C ILE A 134 4.47 -12.07 2.94
N ASN A 135 3.70 -12.30 1.87
CA ASN A 135 3.82 -11.56 0.62
C ASN A 135 2.79 -10.44 0.57
N MET A 136 3.26 -9.26 0.21
CA MET A 136 2.47 -8.06 -0.03
C MET A 136 2.76 -7.56 -1.45
N SER A 137 1.95 -7.98 -2.43
CA SER A 137 2.02 -7.48 -3.81
C SER A 137 1.21 -6.18 -3.94
N LEU A 138 1.54 -5.24 -3.09
CA LEU A 138 0.89 -3.95 -2.94
C LEU A 138 1.94 -2.88 -2.60
N GLY A 139 1.57 -1.62 -2.74
CA GLY A 139 2.42 -0.48 -2.42
C GLY A 139 1.76 0.83 -2.83
N TYR A 140 2.37 1.94 -2.45
CA TYR A 140 1.96 3.27 -2.88
C TYR A 140 3.12 4.26 -2.78
N HIS A 141 2.94 5.48 -3.32
CA HIS A 141 4.04 6.42 -3.54
C HIS A 141 4.15 7.55 -2.50
N ILE A 142 3.37 7.49 -1.43
CA ILE A 142 3.36 8.52 -0.38
C ILE A 142 4.26 8.08 0.77
N GLY A 143 5.02 9.03 1.32
CA GLY A 143 5.90 8.79 2.45
C GLY A 143 7.36 9.11 2.18
N PRO A 144 8.22 9.07 3.19
CA PRO A 144 9.64 9.44 3.06
C PRO A 144 10.51 8.40 2.32
N HIS A 145 10.02 7.20 2.06
CA HIS A 145 10.70 6.09 1.37
C HIS A 145 12.11 5.77 1.91
N ASP A 146 12.30 5.85 3.21
CA ASP A 146 13.60 5.66 3.87
C ASP A 146 13.54 4.80 5.14
N GLY A 147 12.47 4.04 5.31
CA GLY A 147 12.25 3.17 6.47
C GLY A 147 11.83 3.91 7.74
N THR A 148 11.54 5.21 7.70
CA THR A 148 11.22 6.00 8.90
C THR A 148 9.72 6.29 9.07
N SER A 149 8.88 5.84 8.16
CA SER A 149 7.43 5.97 8.30
C SER A 149 6.91 5.14 9.48
N THR A 150 5.72 5.46 9.97
CA THR A 150 5.09 4.66 11.03
C THR A 150 4.83 3.23 10.56
N PHE A 151 4.44 3.07 9.29
CA PHE A 151 4.22 1.76 8.67
C PHE A 151 5.52 0.93 8.66
N ASP A 152 6.63 1.51 8.17
CA ASP A 152 7.92 0.81 8.10
C ASP A 152 8.39 0.34 9.48
N ARG A 153 8.27 1.22 10.48
CA ARG A 153 8.64 0.90 11.87
C ARG A 153 7.81 -0.22 12.47
N ILE A 154 6.49 -0.25 12.19
CA ILE A 154 5.63 -1.36 12.63
C ILE A 154 6.05 -2.65 11.93
N CYS A 155 6.34 -2.58 10.62
CA CYS A 155 6.83 -3.74 9.88
C CYS A 155 8.14 -4.27 10.47
N ASP A 156 9.08 -3.38 10.82
CA ASP A 156 10.34 -3.77 11.46
C ASP A 156 10.13 -4.42 12.83
N GLU A 157 9.22 -3.89 13.65
CA GLU A 157 8.89 -4.44 14.96
C GLU A 157 8.20 -5.81 14.90
N LEU A 158 7.41 -6.05 13.84
CA LEU A 158 6.67 -7.30 13.66
C LEU A 158 7.54 -8.42 13.07
N GLN A 159 8.59 -8.08 12.32
CA GLN A 159 9.53 -9.07 11.77
C GLN A 159 10.48 -9.62 12.82
N GLY A 160 11.09 -10.76 12.55
CA GLY A 160 12.05 -11.40 13.43
C GLY A 160 12.39 -12.81 12.97
N GLU A 161 13.02 -13.58 13.84
CA GLU A 161 13.33 -14.99 13.54
C GLU A 161 12.04 -15.78 13.21
N GLY A 162 12.03 -16.40 12.03
CA GLY A 162 10.86 -17.13 11.53
C GLY A 162 9.70 -16.25 11.04
N ARG A 163 9.84 -14.93 10.99
CA ARG A 163 8.80 -13.98 10.55
C ARG A 163 9.37 -13.00 9.54
N LEU A 164 9.03 -13.17 8.27
CA LEU A 164 9.54 -12.36 7.16
C LEU A 164 8.42 -11.68 6.38
N LEU A 165 8.66 -10.44 5.98
CA LEU A 165 7.82 -9.70 5.05
C LEU A 165 8.52 -9.59 3.69
N VAL A 166 7.75 -9.71 2.61
CA VAL A 166 8.19 -9.51 1.24
C VAL A 166 7.23 -8.53 0.56
N GLY A 167 7.73 -7.37 0.18
CA GLY A 167 6.97 -6.34 -0.53
C GLY A 167 7.33 -6.27 -2.00
N ALA A 168 6.40 -5.79 -2.83
CA ALA A 168 6.64 -5.47 -4.23
C ALA A 168 7.45 -4.17 -4.35
N SER A 169 8.30 -4.07 -5.38
CA SER A 169 9.05 -2.84 -5.68
C SER A 169 8.28 -1.84 -6.55
N GLY A 170 7.06 -2.16 -6.96
CA GLY A 170 6.20 -1.33 -7.83
C GLY A 170 6.32 -1.66 -9.31
N ASN A 171 5.46 -1.01 -10.11
CA ASN A 171 5.35 -1.22 -11.56
C ASN A 171 5.69 0.06 -12.35
N GLU A 172 6.19 1.10 -11.70
CA GLU A 172 6.29 2.45 -12.25
C GLU A 172 7.72 2.82 -12.69
N ALA A 173 8.56 1.82 -13.00
CA ALA A 173 9.97 2.03 -13.40
C ALA A 173 10.14 2.94 -14.64
N GLU A 174 9.12 3.03 -15.48
CA GLU A 174 9.14 3.88 -16.69
C GLU A 174 8.70 5.33 -16.42
N TYR A 175 8.20 5.63 -15.22
CA TYR A 175 7.65 6.95 -14.89
C TYR A 175 8.59 7.76 -14.01
N ASN A 176 8.68 9.07 -14.28
CA ASN A 176 9.44 10.02 -13.49
C ASN A 176 8.62 10.48 -12.27
N ILE A 177 8.36 9.58 -11.34
CA ILE A 177 7.52 9.82 -10.15
C ILE A 177 8.30 10.25 -8.90
N HIS A 178 9.63 10.29 -8.97
CA HIS A 178 10.49 10.65 -7.85
C HIS A 178 11.58 11.63 -8.28
N ALA A 179 11.83 12.64 -7.44
CA ALA A 179 12.95 13.56 -7.59
C ALA A 179 13.60 13.84 -6.23
N THR A 180 14.92 13.85 -6.20
CA THR A 180 15.67 14.20 -4.98
C THR A 180 16.72 15.25 -5.28
N LYS A 181 17.00 16.14 -4.32
CA LYS A 181 18.08 17.09 -4.38
C LYS A 181 18.64 17.35 -2.98
N THR A 182 19.95 17.21 -2.85
CA THR A 182 20.66 17.73 -1.68
C THR A 182 21.03 19.20 -1.93
N LEU A 183 20.48 20.11 -1.13
CA LEU A 183 20.82 21.52 -1.17
C LEU A 183 22.20 21.76 -0.54
N LYS A 184 23.14 22.31 -1.32
CA LYS A 184 24.47 22.68 -0.87
C LYS A 184 24.51 24.12 -0.37
N LYS A 185 25.59 24.52 0.35
CA LYS A 185 25.80 25.92 0.75
C LYS A 185 25.82 26.81 -0.49
N GLY A 186 24.89 27.77 -0.53
CA GLY A 186 24.71 28.68 -1.68
C GLY A 186 23.52 28.33 -2.59
N ASP A 187 22.96 27.11 -2.51
CA ASP A 187 21.69 26.79 -3.17
C ASP A 187 20.55 27.50 -2.43
N THR A 188 19.68 28.13 -3.18
CA THR A 188 18.53 28.85 -2.60
C THR A 188 17.23 28.05 -2.70
N ASN A 189 17.07 27.22 -3.72
CA ASN A 189 15.88 26.41 -3.95
C ASN A 189 16.12 25.30 -4.97
N MET A 190 15.12 24.42 -5.09
CA MET A 190 14.91 23.51 -6.20
C MET A 190 13.60 23.90 -6.88
N LYS A 191 13.57 23.93 -8.20
CA LYS A 191 12.33 24.02 -8.99
C LYS A 191 12.15 22.74 -9.77
N SER A 192 10.94 22.21 -9.74
CA SER A 192 10.53 21.06 -10.55
C SER A 192 9.24 21.39 -11.27
N LEU A 193 9.13 20.97 -12.51
CA LEU A 193 7.87 20.98 -13.24
C LEU A 193 7.22 19.61 -13.01
N VAL A 194 5.98 19.63 -12.56
CA VAL A 194 5.17 18.42 -12.40
C VAL A 194 4.09 18.49 -13.47
N GLU A 195 4.09 17.51 -14.36
CA GLU A 195 3.07 17.36 -15.40
C GLU A 195 2.06 16.32 -14.95
N PHE A 196 0.80 16.71 -15.00
CA PHE A 196 -0.30 15.80 -14.70
C PHE A 196 -0.91 15.31 -16.02
N VAL A 197 -0.77 14.01 -16.29
CA VAL A 197 -1.36 13.41 -17.48
C VAL A 197 -2.79 13.01 -17.17
N PRO A 198 -3.80 13.58 -17.89
CA PRO A 198 -5.19 13.20 -17.68
C PRO A 198 -5.40 11.72 -17.93
N ASN A 199 -5.98 11.03 -16.96
CA ASN A 199 -6.48 9.68 -17.21
C ASN A 199 -7.84 9.75 -17.90
N TRP A 200 -7.87 9.72 -19.21
CA TRP A 200 -9.07 9.83 -20.05
C TRP A 200 -10.12 8.75 -19.78
N TYR A 201 -9.77 7.68 -19.05
CA TYR A 201 -10.70 6.60 -18.70
C TYR A 201 -11.49 6.84 -17.41
N LEU A 202 -11.11 7.83 -16.62
CA LEU A 202 -11.82 8.20 -15.39
C LEU A 202 -12.65 9.46 -15.67
N TYR A 203 -13.93 9.28 -15.83
CA TYR A 203 -14.89 10.37 -16.04
C TYR A 203 -14.80 11.43 -14.93
N GLY A 204 -14.39 12.63 -15.27
CA GLY A 204 -14.81 13.87 -14.65
C GLY A 204 -13.92 14.49 -13.57
N SER A 205 -12.94 13.82 -12.97
CA SER A 205 -12.01 14.48 -12.05
C SER A 205 -10.63 13.88 -12.08
N MET A 206 -9.60 14.72 -12.02
CA MET A 206 -8.22 14.29 -11.83
C MET A 206 -7.76 14.67 -10.42
N THR A 207 -7.27 13.68 -9.70
CA THR A 207 -6.55 13.91 -8.45
C THR A 207 -5.11 13.47 -8.60
N SER A 208 -4.18 14.28 -8.14
CA SER A 208 -2.76 13.93 -8.09
C SER A 208 -2.13 14.53 -6.84
N THR A 209 -1.18 13.83 -6.27
CA THR A 209 -0.49 14.27 -5.05
C THR A 209 1.00 14.42 -5.33
N VAL A 210 1.58 15.53 -4.84
CA VAL A 210 3.02 15.70 -4.71
C VAL A 210 3.35 15.69 -3.23
N ASP A 211 4.13 14.70 -2.81
CA ASP A 211 4.52 14.51 -1.41
C ASP A 211 6.00 14.84 -1.23
N ILE A 212 6.29 15.89 -0.47
CA ILE A 212 7.63 16.47 -0.34
C ILE A 212 8.13 16.23 1.08
N TRP A 213 9.27 15.58 1.21
CA TRP A 213 9.92 15.30 2.50
C TRP A 213 11.28 15.96 2.60
N GLY A 214 11.57 16.54 3.75
CA GLY A 214 12.89 17.08 4.10
C GLY A 214 13.69 16.17 5.01
N ASP A 215 14.87 16.62 5.38
CA ASP A 215 15.70 15.94 6.39
C ASP A 215 15.11 16.12 7.80
N ALA A 216 15.44 15.18 8.70
CA ALA A 216 15.04 15.27 10.10
C ALA A 216 15.57 16.56 10.74
N GLU A 217 14.74 17.20 11.56
CA GLU A 217 15.05 18.45 12.27
C GLU A 217 15.38 19.66 11.37
N LYS A 218 15.10 19.54 10.07
CA LYS A 218 15.23 20.66 9.11
C LYS A 218 13.88 21.20 8.71
N GLN A 219 13.82 22.51 8.58
CA GLN A 219 12.63 23.18 8.05
C GLN A 219 12.63 23.10 6.53
N LEU A 220 11.44 22.80 6.00
CA LEU A 220 11.16 22.76 4.58
C LEU A 220 10.16 23.87 4.26
N SER A 221 10.36 24.53 3.11
CA SER A 221 9.40 25.51 2.58
C SER A 221 9.17 25.25 1.10
N ALA A 222 7.95 25.40 0.64
CA ALA A 222 7.59 25.25 -0.75
C ALA A 222 6.64 26.36 -1.22
N ARG A 223 6.66 26.64 -2.53
CA ARG A 223 5.65 27.42 -3.23
C ARG A 223 5.20 26.67 -4.45
N VAL A 224 3.92 26.83 -4.80
CA VAL A 224 3.32 26.25 -5.98
C VAL A 224 3.17 27.33 -7.04
N PHE A 225 3.57 27.00 -8.25
CA PHE A 225 3.38 27.83 -9.43
C PHE A 225 2.49 27.05 -10.41
N VAL A 226 1.60 27.74 -11.10
CA VAL A 226 0.97 27.21 -12.30
C VAL A 226 1.65 27.86 -13.51
N TYR A 227 2.14 27.02 -14.40
CA TYR A 227 2.92 27.46 -15.55
C TYR A 227 2.19 27.14 -16.85
N ASP A 228 1.92 28.17 -17.66
CA ASP A 228 1.38 28.03 -19.00
C ASP A 228 2.51 27.63 -19.95
N ILE A 229 2.53 26.36 -20.33
CA ILE A 229 3.57 25.77 -21.18
C ILE A 229 3.56 26.40 -22.58
N LEU A 230 2.38 26.68 -23.11
CA LEU A 230 2.21 27.22 -24.47
C LEU A 230 2.76 28.66 -24.57
N ASN A 231 2.40 29.51 -23.61
CA ASN A 231 2.84 30.89 -23.56
C ASN A 231 4.13 31.10 -22.77
N LYS A 232 4.72 30.02 -22.23
CA LYS A 232 5.99 30.00 -21.46
C LYS A 232 6.02 31.03 -20.32
N LYS A 233 4.91 31.13 -19.58
CA LYS A 233 4.79 32.10 -18.47
C LYS A 233 4.15 31.48 -17.23
N GLU A 234 4.54 32.01 -16.08
CA GLU A 234 3.87 31.77 -14.81
C GLU A 234 2.53 32.51 -14.82
N VAL A 235 1.43 31.79 -14.57
CA VAL A 235 0.07 32.36 -14.53
C VAL A 235 -0.48 32.44 -13.11
N TYR A 236 0.13 31.74 -12.18
CA TYR A 236 -0.19 31.79 -10.76
C TYR A 236 1.04 31.46 -9.91
N SER A 237 1.15 32.11 -8.74
CA SER A 237 2.13 31.81 -7.70
C SER A 237 1.48 31.88 -6.33
N SER A 238 1.66 30.84 -5.54
CA SER A 238 1.22 30.83 -4.14
C SER A 238 2.15 31.67 -3.25
N GLU A 239 1.71 31.94 -2.04
CA GLU A 239 2.60 32.26 -0.93
C GLU A 239 3.52 31.06 -0.58
N SER A 240 4.49 31.28 0.30
CA SER A 240 5.35 30.22 0.79
C SER A 240 4.67 29.46 1.94
N PHE A 241 4.69 28.15 1.90
CA PHE A 241 4.25 27.24 2.95
C PHE A 241 5.47 26.63 3.63
N SER A 242 5.46 26.54 4.95
CA SER A 242 6.62 26.08 5.73
C SER A 242 6.20 25.05 6.78
N THR A 243 7.05 24.06 7.02
CA THR A 243 6.89 23.05 8.06
C THR A 243 7.21 23.57 9.46
N THR A 244 7.46 24.87 9.64
CA THR A 244 7.57 25.52 10.96
C THR A 244 6.29 25.45 11.77
N ALA A 245 5.16 25.29 11.10
CA ALA A 245 3.84 25.09 11.72
C ALA A 245 3.01 24.11 10.87
N SER A 246 2.15 23.35 11.52
CA SER A 246 1.13 22.58 10.83
C SER A 246 0.07 23.52 10.29
N ALA A 247 -0.17 23.48 9.00
CA ALA A 247 -1.15 24.31 8.33
C ALA A 247 -1.78 23.55 7.15
N SER A 248 -2.99 23.94 6.79
CA SER A 248 -3.61 23.49 5.54
C SER A 248 -4.27 24.69 4.85
N LYS A 249 -4.21 24.70 3.52
CA LYS A 249 -4.81 25.75 2.70
C LYS A 249 -5.38 25.15 1.42
N LYS A 250 -6.58 25.63 1.08
CA LYS A 250 -7.21 25.40 -0.22
C LYS A 250 -7.03 26.64 -1.09
N ILE A 251 -6.58 26.46 -2.31
CA ILE A 251 -6.52 27.45 -3.37
C ILE A 251 -7.53 27.01 -4.44
N SER A 252 -8.58 27.79 -4.63
CA SER A 252 -9.65 27.48 -5.59
C SER A 252 -9.41 28.21 -6.89
N ASN A 253 -9.56 27.52 -8.00
CA ASN A 253 -9.51 28.06 -9.37
C ASN A 253 -8.31 28.99 -9.64
N PRO A 254 -7.07 28.55 -9.38
CA PRO A 254 -5.90 29.42 -9.41
C PRO A 254 -5.63 30.05 -10.80
N THR A 255 -6.24 29.53 -11.85
CA THR A 255 -6.07 30.01 -13.23
C THR A 255 -7.40 30.35 -13.90
N GLY A 256 -8.52 30.36 -13.15
CA GLY A 256 -9.87 30.50 -13.71
C GLY A 256 -10.43 29.22 -14.33
N ALA A 257 -9.67 28.11 -14.29
CA ALA A 257 -10.16 26.78 -14.63
C ALA A 257 -10.78 26.10 -13.40
N ASP A 258 -11.71 25.19 -13.62
CA ASP A 258 -12.32 24.44 -12.52
C ASP A 258 -11.30 23.49 -11.91
N GLY A 259 -10.91 23.77 -10.66
CA GLY A 259 -9.93 22.96 -9.94
C GLY A 259 -9.48 23.57 -8.63
N ASN A 260 -8.93 22.75 -7.77
CA ASN A 260 -8.43 23.16 -6.47
C ASN A 260 -7.03 22.59 -6.22
N ILE A 261 -6.22 23.36 -5.52
CA ILE A 261 -4.96 22.93 -4.96
C ILE A 261 -5.10 22.93 -3.43
N TYR A 262 -4.86 21.81 -2.79
CA TYR A 262 -4.81 21.72 -1.34
C TYR A 262 -3.36 21.56 -0.95
N ILE A 263 -2.89 22.37 -0.01
CA ILE A 263 -1.52 22.30 0.50
C ILE A 263 -1.61 22.05 1.99
N SER A 264 -0.93 21.05 2.48
CA SER A 264 -0.77 20.80 3.90
C SER A 264 0.71 20.73 4.29
N THR A 265 1.03 21.23 5.47
CA THR A 265 2.38 21.20 6.03
C THR A 265 2.35 20.58 7.42
N ALA A 266 3.31 19.75 7.72
CA ALA A 266 3.49 19.16 9.03
C ALA A 266 4.96 18.84 9.31
N THR A 267 5.29 18.63 10.58
CA THR A 267 6.51 17.91 10.96
C THR A 267 6.06 16.59 11.56
N ASN A 268 6.53 15.50 10.99
CA ASN A 268 6.19 14.17 11.50
C ASN A 268 6.75 14.00 12.92
N PRO A 269 5.91 13.66 13.91
CA PRO A 269 6.34 13.63 15.31
C PRO A 269 7.33 12.50 15.63
N TYR A 270 7.38 11.47 14.81
CA TYR A 270 8.22 10.29 15.03
C TYR A 270 9.60 10.42 14.38
N ASN A 271 9.66 10.70 13.07
CA ASN A 271 10.94 10.82 12.35
C ASN A 271 11.49 12.24 12.31
N LYS A 272 10.77 13.24 12.85
CA LYS A 272 11.16 14.67 12.90
C LYS A 272 11.39 15.31 11.53
N LYS A 273 10.90 14.71 10.46
CA LYS A 273 11.03 15.25 9.10
C LYS A 273 9.88 16.20 8.79
N GLY A 274 10.20 17.29 8.12
CA GLY A 274 9.21 18.19 7.54
C GLY A 274 8.57 17.52 6.32
N ASN A 275 7.24 17.62 6.22
CA ASN A 275 6.45 17.13 5.10
C ASN A 275 5.55 18.25 4.56
N ILE A 276 5.49 18.37 3.24
CA ILE A 276 4.53 19.23 2.54
C ILE A 276 3.83 18.38 1.50
N THR A 277 2.54 18.24 1.63
CA THR A 277 1.70 17.53 0.66
C THR A 277 0.92 18.55 -0.18
N ILE A 278 0.91 18.36 -1.47
CA ILE A 278 0.19 19.19 -2.43
C ILE A 278 -0.75 18.28 -3.22
N ASP A 279 -2.04 18.40 -2.94
CA ASP A 279 -3.07 17.64 -3.66
C ASP A 279 -3.69 18.54 -4.72
N LEU A 280 -3.70 18.05 -5.94
CA LEU A 280 -4.35 18.67 -7.09
C LEU A 280 -5.66 17.95 -7.37
N ASN A 281 -6.74 18.69 -7.43
CA ASN A 281 -8.06 18.20 -7.85
C ASN A 281 -8.57 19.08 -8.98
N LEU A 282 -8.63 18.52 -10.18
CA LEU A 282 -9.16 19.14 -11.37
C LEU A 282 -10.50 18.50 -11.71
N SER A 283 -11.54 19.29 -11.88
CA SER A 283 -12.90 18.88 -12.24
C SER A 283 -13.21 19.18 -13.70
#